data_5f934d7a3e724f1eed128791d4e7ab43
#
_entry.id   5f934d7a3e724f1eed128791d4e7ab43
#
_cell.length_a   1.000
_cell.length_b   1.000
_cell.length_c   1.000
_cell.angle_alpha   90.00
_cell.angle_beta   90.00
_cell.angle_gamma   90.00
#
_symmetry.space_group_name_H-M   'P 1'
#
loop_
_entity.id
_entity.type
_entity.pdbx_description
1 polymer ?
#
loop_
_entity_poly.entity_id
_entity_poly.type
_entity_poly.pdbx_seq_one_letter_code
_entity_poly.pdbx_strand_id
1 'polypeptide(L)'
;MTDTPTKRIAVIPGDGIGPEVIAEAVKVLNAAVTKSSKKLALTNFDWGADRYLRDGTTLPPDAPEMFRRNFDAILFGALGDPRVPTNQHAADILLGLRFKLDLYVNARPCYLQDPRLTPLKNRDEKDIHFIVFRENTEGLYAGVGGIFKKNTEDEVAIQEDVNTHKGVERILRHAFEHARRNNLTRLCMSDKSNAMTYAHDIWQRLFKNMRSEYPEINSTHQFIDNLLLQVVRDPTQFEVIVTCNLFGDIASDVGAGIIGGLGVAPSGNINPGQVSLFEPVHGSAPNIAGQNVANPMGAVLSAAMLLDHIDWPKEARAIETAVHEAIKEGKTTRDLGGTLGTKQVGDALAAKLS
;
A
#
# COMPACT_ATOMS: atom_id res chain seq x y z
N MET A 1 9.38 6.05 37.61
CA MET A 1 10.00 5.79 36.27
C MET A 1 8.85 5.80 35.31
N THR A 2 8.75 6.78 34.41
CA THR A 2 7.73 6.79 33.38
C THR A 2 8.06 5.69 32.39
N ASP A 3 7.18 4.73 32.27
CA ASP A 3 7.34 3.61 31.32
C ASP A 3 7.55 4.17 29.92
N THR A 4 8.69 3.82 29.29
CA THR A 4 8.99 4.24 27.92
C THR A 4 7.94 3.62 26.99
N PRO A 5 7.17 4.42 26.22
CA PRO A 5 6.14 3.85 25.34
C PRO A 5 6.81 2.92 24.31
N THR A 6 6.48 1.64 24.42
CA THR A 6 7.03 0.61 23.53
C THR A 6 5.94 0.10 22.60
N LYS A 7 6.20 0.11 21.29
CA LYS A 7 5.32 -0.48 20.26
C LYS A 7 5.94 -1.76 19.71
N ARG A 8 5.12 -2.78 19.54
CA ARG A 8 5.52 -4.13 19.08
C ARG A 8 5.20 -4.26 17.59
N ILE A 9 6.22 -4.43 16.78
CA ILE A 9 6.09 -4.52 15.33
C ILE A 9 6.50 -5.92 14.86
N ALA A 10 5.60 -6.58 14.15
CA ALA A 10 5.92 -7.78 13.41
C ALA A 10 6.60 -7.40 12.10
N VAL A 11 7.70 -8.06 11.76
CA VAL A 11 8.44 -7.82 10.52
C VAL A 11 8.43 -9.11 9.69
N ILE A 12 7.88 -9.03 8.48
CA ILE A 12 7.80 -10.15 7.53
C ILE A 12 8.52 -9.72 6.26
N PRO A 13 9.81 -10.02 6.09
CA PRO A 13 10.59 -9.58 4.93
C PRO A 13 10.08 -10.17 3.59
N GLY A 14 9.62 -11.42 3.61
CA GLY A 14 9.11 -12.12 2.43
C GLY A 14 10.20 -12.57 1.47
N ASP A 15 9.99 -12.40 0.16
CA ASP A 15 10.76 -12.96 -0.93
C ASP A 15 11.51 -11.92 -1.76
N GLY A 16 12.42 -12.38 -2.58
CA GLY A 16 13.11 -11.59 -3.59
C GLY A 16 13.85 -10.39 -3.02
N ILE A 17 13.48 -9.18 -3.44
CA ILE A 17 14.05 -7.92 -2.90
C ILE A 17 13.50 -7.57 -1.51
N GLY A 18 12.43 -8.23 -1.05
CA GLY A 18 11.78 -7.95 0.24
C GLY A 18 12.76 -7.91 1.42
N PRO A 19 13.62 -8.94 1.63
CA PRO A 19 14.60 -8.93 2.72
C PRO A 19 15.54 -7.73 2.70
N GLU A 20 16.04 -7.32 1.53
CA GLU A 20 16.99 -6.20 1.44
C GLU A 20 16.31 -4.84 1.64
N VAL A 21 15.12 -4.60 1.09
CA VAL A 21 14.42 -3.31 1.28
C VAL A 21 13.85 -3.16 2.69
N ILE A 22 13.39 -4.26 3.32
CA ILE A 22 12.89 -4.25 4.69
C ILE A 22 14.03 -4.07 5.71
N ALA A 23 15.21 -4.62 5.46
CA ALA A 23 16.37 -4.36 6.31
C ALA A 23 16.69 -2.85 6.38
N GLU A 24 16.60 -2.15 5.25
CA GLU A 24 16.81 -0.72 5.20
C GLU A 24 15.66 0.06 5.86
N ALA A 25 14.40 -0.34 5.65
CA ALA A 25 13.25 0.24 6.34
C ALA A 25 13.36 0.10 7.87
N VAL A 26 13.76 -1.06 8.37
CA VAL A 26 14.01 -1.30 9.80
C VAL A 26 15.16 -0.42 10.34
N LYS A 27 16.23 -0.26 9.57
CA LYS A 27 17.33 0.64 9.92
C LYS A 27 16.85 2.08 10.10
N VAL A 28 16.07 2.58 9.15
CA VAL A 28 15.52 3.93 9.17
C VAL A 28 14.49 4.11 10.29
N LEU A 29 13.62 3.12 10.53
CA LEU A 29 12.69 3.11 11.68
C LEU A 29 13.44 3.27 13.01
N ASN A 30 14.48 2.49 13.23
CA ASN A 30 15.28 2.57 14.45
C ASN A 30 15.97 3.94 14.58
N ALA A 31 16.51 4.49 13.50
CA ALA A 31 17.10 5.84 13.52
C ALA A 31 16.06 6.91 13.88
N ALA A 32 14.85 6.84 13.33
CA ALA A 32 13.77 7.80 13.59
C ALA A 32 13.34 7.85 15.07
N VAL A 33 13.42 6.73 15.79
CA VAL A 33 13.01 6.68 17.20
C VAL A 33 14.17 6.88 18.18
N THR A 34 15.42 6.82 17.73
CA THR A 34 16.61 6.87 18.60
C THR A 34 16.67 8.16 19.45
N LYS A 35 16.25 9.30 18.89
CA LYS A 35 16.25 10.60 19.60
C LYS A 35 14.97 10.85 20.40
N SER A 36 14.00 9.98 20.31
CA SER A 36 12.75 10.10 21.05
C SER A 36 12.76 9.24 22.31
N SER A 37 11.86 9.52 23.25
CA SER A 37 11.63 8.66 24.42
C SER A 37 10.78 7.43 24.08
N LYS A 38 10.80 6.97 22.83
CA LYS A 38 9.98 5.87 22.30
C LYS A 38 10.83 4.65 21.98
N LYS A 39 10.23 3.47 21.96
CA LYS A 39 10.93 2.22 21.69
C LYS A 39 10.13 1.30 20.78
N LEU A 40 10.81 0.68 19.82
CA LEU A 40 10.26 -0.38 18.98
C LEU A 40 10.76 -1.75 19.46
N ALA A 41 9.83 -2.69 19.63
CA ALA A 41 10.13 -4.09 19.83
C ALA A 41 9.80 -4.83 18.52
N LEU A 42 10.85 -5.20 17.77
CA LEU A 42 10.70 -5.84 16.46
C LEU A 42 10.78 -7.35 16.60
N THR A 43 9.86 -8.08 15.96
CA THR A 43 9.88 -9.54 15.88
C THR A 43 9.85 -9.96 14.42
N ASN A 44 10.88 -10.67 13.98
CA ASN A 44 10.98 -11.15 12.60
C ASN A 44 10.28 -12.51 12.42
N PHE A 45 9.61 -12.65 11.28
CA PHE A 45 8.96 -13.88 10.83
C PHE A 45 9.56 -14.30 9.49
N ASP A 46 9.94 -15.56 9.37
CA ASP A 46 10.54 -16.17 8.16
C ASP A 46 9.49 -16.59 7.11
N TRP A 47 8.40 -15.89 7.00
CA TRP A 47 7.30 -16.24 6.11
C TRP A 47 7.58 -15.80 4.68
N GLY A 48 7.60 -16.76 3.79
CA GLY A 48 7.91 -16.58 2.38
C GLY A 48 8.11 -17.94 1.68
N ALA A 49 8.64 -17.89 0.47
CA ALA A 49 8.88 -19.05 -0.37
C ALA A 49 9.86 -20.05 0.25
N ASP A 50 10.92 -19.60 0.90
CA ASP A 50 11.92 -20.50 1.50
C ASP A 50 11.31 -21.37 2.60
N ARG A 51 10.45 -20.80 3.45
CA ARG A 51 9.71 -21.56 4.44
C ARG A 51 8.74 -22.54 3.80
N TYR A 52 7.96 -22.05 2.82
CA TYR A 52 7.01 -22.90 2.11
C TYR A 52 7.69 -24.09 1.43
N LEU A 53 8.82 -23.89 0.77
CA LEU A 53 9.60 -24.95 0.14
C LEU A 53 10.25 -25.92 1.13
N ARG A 54 10.59 -25.44 2.33
CA ARG A 54 11.19 -26.25 3.40
C ARG A 54 10.19 -27.17 4.08
N ASP A 55 9.00 -26.65 4.42
CA ASP A 55 8.07 -27.37 5.29
C ASP A 55 6.58 -27.29 4.86
N GLY A 56 6.27 -26.65 3.72
CA GLY A 56 4.92 -26.52 3.19
C GLY A 56 4.05 -25.50 3.94
N THR A 57 4.59 -24.76 4.91
CA THR A 57 3.82 -23.82 5.70
C THR A 57 3.67 -22.48 5.00
N THR A 58 2.44 -22.03 4.85
CA THR A 58 2.09 -20.67 4.40
C THR A 58 1.74 -19.80 5.61
N LEU A 59 0.49 -19.36 5.74
CA LEU A 59 -0.01 -18.61 6.89
C LEU A 59 -0.47 -19.57 8.00
N PRO A 60 0.17 -19.58 9.20
CA PRO A 60 -0.32 -20.37 10.32
C PRO A 60 -1.77 -20.03 10.68
N PRO A 61 -2.59 -21.02 11.04
CA PRO A 61 -4.02 -20.80 11.35
C PRO A 61 -4.27 -19.81 12.47
N ASP A 62 -3.38 -19.75 13.46
CA ASP A 62 -3.43 -18.88 14.64
C ASP A 62 -2.80 -17.49 14.41
N ALA A 63 -2.15 -17.28 13.29
CA ALA A 63 -1.43 -16.04 12.99
C ALA A 63 -2.29 -14.77 13.13
N PRO A 64 -3.54 -14.71 12.63
CA PRO A 64 -4.36 -13.52 12.78
C PRO A 64 -4.62 -13.15 14.23
N GLU A 65 -4.90 -14.13 15.07
CA GLU A 65 -5.16 -13.90 16.49
C GLU A 65 -3.86 -13.53 17.23
N MET A 66 -2.76 -14.18 16.90
CA MET A 66 -1.44 -13.84 17.42
C MET A 66 -1.09 -12.38 17.11
N PHE A 67 -1.33 -11.89 15.88
CA PHE A 67 -1.06 -10.50 15.54
C PHE A 67 -1.95 -9.53 16.31
N ARG A 68 -3.26 -9.78 16.40
CA ARG A 68 -4.18 -8.92 17.15
C ARG A 68 -3.77 -8.76 18.62
N ARG A 69 -3.29 -9.84 19.25
CA ARG A 69 -2.94 -9.82 20.70
C ARG A 69 -1.55 -9.26 20.98
N ASN A 70 -0.62 -9.49 20.09
CA ASN A 70 0.79 -9.33 20.43
C ASN A 70 1.48 -8.18 19.70
N PHE A 71 0.86 -7.58 18.68
CA PHE A 71 1.50 -6.56 17.85
C PHE A 71 0.62 -5.34 17.66
N ASP A 72 1.26 -4.18 17.50
CA ASP A 72 0.61 -2.91 17.19
C ASP A 72 0.50 -2.70 15.68
N ALA A 73 1.46 -3.22 14.90
CA ALA A 73 1.44 -3.18 13.44
C ALA A 73 2.35 -4.26 12.82
N ILE A 74 2.22 -4.45 11.51
CA ILE A 74 3.01 -5.38 10.70
C ILE A 74 3.75 -4.58 9.63
N LEU A 75 5.09 -4.68 9.58
CA LEU A 75 5.90 -4.24 8.46
C LEU A 75 6.17 -5.43 7.55
N PHE A 76 5.75 -5.31 6.30
CA PHE A 76 5.74 -6.40 5.35
C PHE A 76 6.58 -6.03 4.12
N GLY A 77 7.32 -7.00 3.57
CA GLY A 77 8.12 -6.80 2.36
C GLY A 77 7.32 -7.16 1.12
N ALA A 78 7.84 -8.10 0.34
CA ALA A 78 7.19 -8.56 -0.88
C ALA A 78 7.11 -10.08 -0.91
N LEU A 79 6.11 -10.63 -1.58
CA LEU A 79 5.97 -12.07 -1.77
C LEU A 79 5.91 -12.43 -3.25
N GLY A 80 6.42 -13.61 -3.56
CA GLY A 80 6.43 -14.22 -4.88
C GLY A 80 7.82 -14.72 -5.26
N ASP A 81 7.89 -16.00 -5.64
CA ASP A 81 9.13 -16.65 -6.02
C ASP A 81 8.85 -17.63 -7.18
N PRO A 82 9.63 -17.57 -8.28
CA PRO A 82 9.43 -18.47 -9.43
C PRO A 82 9.62 -19.95 -9.11
N ARG A 83 10.26 -20.29 -7.99
CA ARG A 83 10.34 -21.66 -7.50
C ARG A 83 9.01 -22.23 -7.00
N VAL A 84 8.01 -21.34 -6.76
CA VAL A 84 6.62 -21.70 -6.44
C VAL A 84 5.70 -21.24 -7.58
N PRO A 85 5.52 -22.04 -8.63
CA PRO A 85 4.87 -21.59 -9.88
C PRO A 85 3.44 -21.07 -9.71
N THR A 86 2.71 -21.55 -8.71
CA THR A 86 1.34 -21.10 -8.40
C THR A 86 1.29 -19.83 -7.58
N ASN A 87 2.43 -19.36 -7.05
CA ASN A 87 2.50 -18.29 -6.03
C ASN A 87 1.54 -18.51 -4.85
N GLN A 88 1.15 -19.75 -4.57
CA GLN A 88 0.16 -20.07 -3.53
C GLN A 88 0.56 -19.51 -2.17
N HIS A 89 1.84 -19.63 -1.78
CA HIS A 89 2.34 -19.08 -0.52
C HIS A 89 2.10 -17.57 -0.41
N ALA A 90 2.28 -16.84 -1.51
CA ALA A 90 2.06 -15.39 -1.54
C ALA A 90 0.58 -15.04 -1.35
N ALA A 91 -0.31 -15.75 -2.08
CA ALA A 91 -1.75 -15.57 -1.93
C ALA A 91 -2.21 -15.93 -0.51
N ASP A 92 -1.80 -17.08 0.01
CA ASP A 92 -2.20 -17.55 1.35
C ASP A 92 -1.73 -16.61 2.46
N ILE A 93 -0.52 -16.07 2.39
CA ILE A 93 0.02 -15.18 3.42
C ILE A 93 -0.59 -13.79 3.28
N LEU A 94 -0.45 -13.13 2.13
CA LEU A 94 -0.86 -11.73 1.98
C LEU A 94 -2.38 -11.57 1.96
N LEU A 95 -3.07 -12.27 1.08
CA LEU A 95 -4.54 -12.19 1.03
C LEU A 95 -5.16 -12.81 2.28
N GLY A 96 -4.55 -13.89 2.82
CA GLY A 96 -4.96 -14.48 4.09
C GLY A 96 -4.91 -13.48 5.24
N LEU A 97 -3.85 -12.66 5.36
CA LEU A 97 -3.77 -11.59 6.37
C LEU A 97 -4.79 -10.48 6.09
N ARG A 98 -4.94 -10.03 4.84
CA ARG A 98 -5.92 -8.99 4.48
C ARG A 98 -7.34 -9.38 4.88
N PHE A 99 -7.77 -10.60 4.55
CA PHE A 99 -9.11 -11.08 4.84
C PHE A 99 -9.31 -11.41 6.33
N LYS A 100 -8.39 -12.16 6.95
CA LYS A 100 -8.53 -12.61 8.34
C LYS A 100 -8.34 -11.50 9.37
N LEU A 101 -7.58 -10.45 9.08
CA LEU A 101 -7.46 -9.24 9.90
C LEU A 101 -8.48 -8.17 9.50
N ASP A 102 -9.31 -8.41 8.49
CA ASP A 102 -10.29 -7.47 7.92
C ASP A 102 -9.67 -6.11 7.56
N LEU A 103 -8.52 -6.13 6.87
CA LEU A 103 -7.77 -4.94 6.46
C LEU A 103 -8.44 -4.28 5.25
N TYR A 104 -9.63 -3.73 5.45
CA TYR A 104 -10.52 -3.29 4.37
C TYR A 104 -10.10 -2.01 3.65
N VAL A 105 -9.24 -1.21 4.25
CA VAL A 105 -8.69 -0.01 3.62
C VAL A 105 -7.30 -0.32 3.07
N ASN A 106 -7.12 -0.27 1.75
CA ASN A 106 -5.79 -0.17 1.19
C ASN A 106 -5.52 1.29 0.81
N ALA A 107 -4.65 1.94 1.59
CA ALA A 107 -4.26 3.33 1.42
C ALA A 107 -2.97 3.39 0.60
N ARG A 108 -3.01 4.05 -0.56
CA ARG A 108 -1.89 4.19 -1.49
C ARG A 108 -1.65 5.66 -1.84
N PRO A 109 -0.78 6.37 -1.10
CA PRO A 109 -0.39 7.74 -1.42
C PRO A 109 0.36 7.81 -2.76
N CYS A 110 -0.01 8.77 -3.58
CA CYS A 110 0.65 9.12 -4.84
C CYS A 110 1.15 10.56 -4.71
N TYR A 111 2.27 10.75 -4.02
CA TYR A 111 2.85 12.05 -3.70
C TYR A 111 4.17 12.21 -4.43
N LEU A 112 4.22 13.10 -5.43
CA LEU A 112 5.45 13.41 -6.14
C LEU A 112 6.45 14.08 -5.19
N GLN A 113 7.65 13.52 -5.11
CA GLN A 113 8.70 14.00 -4.21
C GLN A 113 9.65 15.00 -4.87
N ASP A 114 9.73 14.99 -6.20
CA ASP A 114 10.59 15.89 -6.97
C ASP A 114 10.08 15.93 -8.43
N PRO A 115 10.01 17.12 -9.08
CA PRO A 115 9.53 17.24 -10.46
C PRO A 115 10.32 16.41 -11.49
N ARG A 116 11.57 16.08 -11.20
CA ARG A 116 12.42 15.24 -12.07
C ARG A 116 11.92 13.80 -12.20
N LEU A 117 11.11 13.34 -11.26
CA LEU A 117 10.64 11.96 -11.21
C LEU A 117 9.38 11.72 -12.05
N THR A 118 8.62 12.78 -12.35
CA THR A 118 7.39 12.60 -13.13
C THR A 118 7.68 12.61 -14.64
N PRO A 119 7.05 11.69 -15.40
CA PRO A 119 7.06 11.76 -16.87
C PRO A 119 6.13 12.84 -17.43
N LEU A 120 5.30 13.46 -16.59
CA LEU A 120 4.35 14.48 -17.01
C LEU A 120 5.04 15.82 -17.21
N LYS A 121 4.69 16.52 -18.30
CA LYS A 121 5.28 17.83 -18.64
C LYS A 121 4.70 18.92 -17.73
N ASN A 122 5.57 19.82 -17.26
CA ASN A 122 5.21 21.03 -16.52
C ASN A 122 4.36 20.72 -15.25
N ARG A 123 4.77 19.72 -14.48
CA ARG A 123 4.15 19.35 -13.20
C ARG A 123 5.17 19.41 -12.07
N ASP A 124 4.70 19.83 -10.89
CA ASP A 124 5.50 19.88 -9.66
C ASP A 124 4.87 19.04 -8.53
N GLU A 125 5.49 19.06 -7.35
CA GLU A 125 5.05 18.27 -6.19
C GLU A 125 3.61 18.61 -5.75
N LYS A 126 3.12 19.82 -6.03
CA LYS A 126 1.76 20.24 -5.67
C LYS A 126 0.72 19.72 -6.65
N ASP A 127 1.14 19.49 -7.89
CA ASP A 127 0.26 19.03 -8.96
C ASP A 127 -0.09 17.54 -8.83
N ILE A 128 0.82 16.74 -8.23
CA ILE A 128 0.63 15.31 -8.08
C ILE A 128 0.72 14.98 -6.59
N HIS A 129 -0.41 15.14 -5.91
CA HIS A 129 -0.52 14.93 -4.47
C HIS A 129 -1.91 14.42 -4.11
N PHE A 130 -2.15 13.13 -4.32
CA PHE A 130 -3.43 12.49 -4.02
C PHE A 130 -3.25 11.12 -3.40
N ILE A 131 -4.28 10.63 -2.74
CA ILE A 131 -4.30 9.27 -2.17
C ILE A 131 -5.41 8.44 -2.80
N VAL A 132 -5.11 7.18 -3.09
CA VAL A 132 -6.10 6.18 -3.52
C VAL A 132 -6.48 5.32 -2.33
N PHE A 133 -7.77 5.32 -1.98
CA PHE A 133 -8.37 4.36 -1.07
C PHE A 133 -9.04 3.26 -1.88
N ARG A 134 -8.49 2.07 -1.81
CA ARG A 134 -8.93 0.85 -2.46
C ARG A 134 -9.66 -0.01 -1.44
N GLU A 135 -10.91 -0.42 -1.71
CA GLU A 135 -11.54 -1.50 -0.96
C GLU A 135 -10.68 -2.76 -1.12
N ASN A 136 -10.39 -3.48 -0.04
CA ASN A 136 -9.27 -4.43 -0.02
C ASN A 136 -9.67 -5.86 0.36
N THR A 137 -10.95 -6.10 0.65
CA THR A 137 -11.44 -7.39 1.18
C THR A 137 -12.57 -8.01 0.35
N GLU A 138 -12.97 -7.36 -0.73
CA GLU A 138 -14.06 -7.77 -1.60
C GLU A 138 -13.65 -7.68 -3.10
N GLY A 139 -14.62 -7.62 -3.98
CA GLY A 139 -14.42 -7.49 -5.41
C GLY A 139 -13.98 -8.80 -6.07
N LEU A 140 -13.28 -8.69 -7.17
CA LEU A 140 -12.72 -9.82 -7.92
C LEU A 140 -11.70 -10.64 -7.12
N TYR A 141 -11.06 -10.04 -6.12
CA TYR A 141 -10.09 -10.71 -5.24
C TYR A 141 -10.75 -11.63 -4.19
N ALA A 142 -12.09 -11.61 -4.05
CA ALA A 142 -12.82 -12.56 -3.21
C ALA A 142 -12.69 -14.02 -3.70
N GLY A 143 -12.24 -14.21 -4.95
CA GLY A 143 -11.94 -15.53 -5.48
C GLY A 143 -13.20 -16.37 -5.77
N VAL A 144 -14.37 -15.75 -5.91
CA VAL A 144 -15.61 -16.44 -6.27
C VAL A 144 -15.63 -16.67 -7.78
N GLY A 145 -15.66 -17.94 -8.19
CA GLY A 145 -15.65 -18.29 -9.60
C GLY A 145 -15.24 -19.72 -9.84
N GLY A 146 -14.96 -20.06 -11.09
CA GLY A 146 -14.51 -21.39 -11.45
C GLY A 146 -14.30 -21.58 -12.94
N ILE A 147 -13.76 -22.74 -13.28
CA ILE A 147 -13.55 -23.15 -14.67
C ILE A 147 -14.32 -24.46 -14.91
N PHE A 148 -15.16 -24.44 -15.91
CA PHE A 148 -15.92 -25.60 -16.37
C PHE A 148 -15.34 -26.11 -17.70
N LYS A 149 -15.28 -27.43 -17.90
CA LYS A 149 -14.70 -28.11 -19.08
C LYS A 149 -13.27 -27.64 -19.42
N LYS A 150 -12.42 -27.44 -18.40
CA LYS A 150 -11.04 -26.94 -18.56
C LYS A 150 -10.26 -27.75 -19.61
N ASN A 151 -9.50 -27.05 -20.45
CA ASN A 151 -8.68 -27.58 -21.54
C ASN A 151 -9.49 -28.23 -22.68
N THR A 152 -10.74 -27.83 -22.91
CA THR A 152 -11.55 -28.20 -24.08
C THR A 152 -11.99 -26.97 -24.86
N GLU A 153 -12.49 -27.14 -26.09
CA GLU A 153 -13.03 -26.05 -26.90
C GLU A 153 -14.27 -25.39 -26.26
N ASP A 154 -14.99 -26.13 -25.40
CA ASP A 154 -16.17 -25.64 -24.66
C ASP A 154 -15.83 -25.11 -23.26
N GLU A 155 -14.57 -24.74 -23.01
CA GLU A 155 -14.17 -24.22 -21.70
C GLU A 155 -14.91 -22.92 -21.35
N VAL A 156 -15.42 -22.87 -20.11
CA VAL A 156 -16.06 -21.68 -19.55
C VAL A 156 -15.30 -21.27 -18.29
N ALA A 157 -14.83 -20.02 -18.22
CA ALA A 157 -14.22 -19.43 -17.05
C ALA A 157 -15.11 -18.31 -16.50
N ILE A 158 -15.38 -18.34 -15.20
CA ILE A 158 -16.20 -17.36 -14.50
C ILE A 158 -15.42 -16.80 -13.32
N GLN A 159 -15.42 -15.47 -13.18
CA GLN A 159 -14.92 -14.75 -12.01
C GLN A 159 -15.96 -13.71 -11.60
N GLU A 160 -16.44 -13.77 -10.36
CA GLU A 160 -17.48 -12.89 -9.84
C GLU A 160 -16.90 -11.67 -9.13
N ASP A 161 -17.50 -10.50 -9.36
CA ASP A 161 -17.20 -9.27 -8.63
C ASP A 161 -18.17 -9.10 -7.46
N VAL A 162 -17.71 -9.37 -6.25
CA VAL A 162 -18.52 -9.38 -5.03
C VAL A 162 -18.41 -8.03 -4.33
N ASN A 163 -19.54 -7.32 -4.21
CA ASN A 163 -19.60 -6.05 -3.48
C ASN A 163 -20.73 -6.12 -2.45
N THR A 164 -20.41 -5.87 -1.17
CA THR A 164 -21.40 -5.84 -0.10
C THR A 164 -21.72 -4.40 0.32
N HIS A 165 -22.91 -4.19 0.86
CA HIS A 165 -23.28 -2.89 1.43
C HIS A 165 -22.26 -2.43 2.49
N LYS A 166 -21.89 -3.33 3.39
CA LYS A 166 -20.92 -3.06 4.46
C LYS A 166 -19.54 -2.67 3.89
N GLY A 167 -19.04 -3.43 2.91
CA GLY A 167 -17.71 -3.19 2.32
C GLY A 167 -17.63 -1.84 1.64
N VAL A 168 -18.62 -1.55 0.78
CA VAL A 168 -18.66 -0.29 0.02
C VAL A 168 -18.91 0.90 0.96
N GLU A 169 -19.84 0.79 1.92
CA GLU A 169 -20.12 1.89 2.85
C GLU A 169 -18.89 2.27 3.67
N ARG A 170 -18.20 1.28 4.26
CA ARG A 170 -17.06 1.54 5.16
C ARG A 170 -15.86 2.15 4.45
N ILE A 171 -15.58 1.76 3.20
CA ILE A 171 -14.47 2.36 2.46
C ILE A 171 -14.80 3.77 1.98
N LEU A 172 -16.02 4.03 1.53
CA LEU A 172 -16.49 5.37 1.19
C LEU A 172 -16.41 6.28 2.43
N ARG A 173 -16.95 5.84 3.56
CA ARG A 173 -16.91 6.60 4.82
C ARG A 173 -15.47 6.89 5.25
N HIS A 174 -14.58 5.91 5.15
CA HIS A 174 -13.16 6.12 5.46
C HIS A 174 -12.55 7.22 4.59
N ALA A 175 -12.84 7.22 3.29
CA ALA A 175 -12.32 8.22 2.35
C ALA A 175 -12.85 9.64 2.66
N PHE A 176 -14.15 9.79 2.94
CA PHE A 176 -14.74 11.06 3.34
C PHE A 176 -14.19 11.56 4.69
N GLU A 177 -14.09 10.69 5.69
CA GLU A 177 -13.51 11.05 7.00
C GLU A 177 -12.03 11.41 6.89
N HIS A 178 -11.27 10.73 6.03
CA HIS A 178 -9.89 11.10 5.75
C HIS A 178 -9.81 12.51 5.13
N ALA A 179 -10.64 12.80 4.14
CA ALA A 179 -10.69 14.13 3.52
C ALA A 179 -11.02 15.21 4.56
N ARG A 180 -12.06 15.00 5.38
CA ARG A 180 -12.47 15.92 6.45
C ARG A 180 -11.35 16.17 7.46
N ARG A 181 -10.73 15.12 7.99
CA ARG A 181 -9.66 15.22 9.00
C ARG A 181 -8.41 15.94 8.50
N ASN A 182 -8.13 15.85 7.20
CA ASN A 182 -6.96 16.47 6.58
C ASN A 182 -7.28 17.79 5.86
N ASN A 183 -8.50 18.32 6.02
CA ASN A 183 -8.97 19.55 5.34
C ASN A 183 -8.85 19.48 3.81
N LEU A 184 -8.99 18.26 3.23
CA LEU A 184 -9.04 18.06 1.79
C LEU A 184 -10.47 18.29 1.31
N THR A 185 -10.61 18.93 0.16
CA THR A 185 -11.91 19.39 -0.33
C THR A 185 -12.40 18.63 -1.57
N ARG A 186 -11.57 17.80 -2.19
CA ARG A 186 -11.89 17.11 -3.44
C ARG A 186 -11.80 15.58 -3.25
N LEU A 187 -12.93 14.92 -3.45
CA LEU A 187 -13.00 13.46 -3.43
C LEU A 187 -13.62 12.96 -4.74
N CYS A 188 -12.98 11.99 -5.39
CA CYS A 188 -13.50 11.31 -6.56
C CYS A 188 -13.77 9.84 -6.23
N MET A 189 -15.04 9.40 -6.34
CA MET A 189 -15.38 7.99 -6.35
C MET A 189 -15.30 7.47 -7.79
N SER A 190 -14.66 6.32 -7.98
CA SER A 190 -14.55 5.70 -9.30
C SER A 190 -15.10 4.29 -9.34
N ASP A 191 -15.80 4.00 -10.42
CA ASP A 191 -16.40 2.69 -10.68
C ASP A 191 -16.53 2.40 -12.20
N LYS A 192 -17.25 1.37 -12.57
CA LYS A 192 -17.62 1.07 -13.95
C LYS A 192 -19.11 0.71 -14.05
N SER A 193 -19.98 1.45 -13.36
CA SER A 193 -21.42 1.17 -13.26
C SER A 193 -22.16 1.22 -14.60
N ASN A 194 -21.60 1.89 -15.62
CA ASN A 194 -22.17 1.85 -16.97
C ASN A 194 -21.99 0.49 -17.67
N ALA A 195 -21.12 -0.39 -17.20
CA ALA A 195 -20.90 -1.73 -17.70
C ALA A 195 -21.22 -2.80 -16.65
N MET A 196 -20.79 -2.57 -15.41
CA MET A 196 -21.01 -3.46 -14.26
C MET A 196 -22.28 -3.02 -13.51
N THR A 197 -23.42 -3.09 -14.21
CA THR A 197 -24.68 -2.47 -13.78
C THR A 197 -25.26 -3.02 -12.48
N TYR A 198 -24.96 -4.27 -12.13
CA TYR A 198 -25.40 -4.87 -10.87
C TYR A 198 -24.37 -4.68 -9.76
N ALA A 199 -23.10 -5.04 -10.03
CA ALA A 199 -22.06 -5.02 -9.03
C ALA A 199 -21.70 -3.61 -8.55
N HIS A 200 -21.80 -2.59 -9.44
CA HIS A 200 -21.47 -1.21 -9.12
C HIS A 200 -22.66 -0.28 -8.87
N ASP A 201 -23.91 -0.77 -8.98
CA ASP A 201 -25.07 0.01 -8.56
C ASP A 201 -25.01 0.40 -7.08
N ILE A 202 -24.55 -0.52 -6.24
CA ILE A 202 -24.40 -0.27 -4.80
C ILE A 202 -23.40 0.85 -4.51
N TRP A 203 -22.30 0.97 -5.28
CA TRP A 203 -21.34 2.07 -5.17
C TRP A 203 -22.00 3.41 -5.46
N GLN A 204 -22.79 3.51 -6.55
CA GLN A 204 -23.50 4.72 -6.94
C GLN A 204 -24.51 5.17 -5.87
N ARG A 205 -25.34 4.23 -5.38
CA ARG A 205 -26.36 4.55 -4.38
C ARG A 205 -25.75 4.98 -3.05
N LEU A 206 -24.74 4.27 -2.55
CA LEU A 206 -24.09 4.61 -1.27
C LEU A 206 -23.30 5.90 -1.38
N PHE A 207 -22.59 6.13 -2.47
CA PHE A 207 -21.89 7.38 -2.71
C PHE A 207 -22.85 8.58 -2.77
N LYS A 208 -23.96 8.45 -3.50
CA LYS A 208 -24.98 9.49 -3.58
C LYS A 208 -25.57 9.84 -2.20
N ASN A 209 -25.81 8.85 -1.37
CA ASN A 209 -26.32 9.07 -0.01
C ASN A 209 -25.27 9.73 0.89
N MET A 210 -24.06 9.19 0.88
CA MET A 210 -22.99 9.62 1.78
C MET A 210 -22.52 11.05 1.50
N ARG A 211 -22.44 11.48 0.25
CA ARG A 211 -22.01 12.84 -0.09
C ARG A 211 -22.86 13.94 0.56
N SER A 212 -24.12 13.64 0.90
CA SER A 212 -24.97 14.60 1.61
C SER A 212 -24.60 14.78 3.10
N GLU A 213 -23.85 13.84 3.67
CA GLU A 213 -23.30 13.92 5.04
C GLU A 213 -22.02 14.76 5.12
N TYR A 214 -21.41 15.08 3.95
CA TYR A 214 -20.14 15.80 3.82
C TYR A 214 -20.24 16.97 2.82
N PRO A 215 -21.11 17.96 3.07
CA PRO A 215 -21.37 19.05 2.12
C PRO A 215 -20.15 19.94 1.86
N GLU A 216 -19.16 19.93 2.76
CA GLU A 216 -17.91 20.66 2.63
C GLU A 216 -16.93 20.04 1.62
N ILE A 217 -17.15 18.77 1.24
CA ILE A 217 -16.30 18.06 0.30
C ILE A 217 -16.94 18.07 -1.10
N ASN A 218 -16.25 18.66 -2.06
CA ASN A 218 -16.62 18.60 -3.46
C ASN A 218 -16.39 17.17 -3.99
N SER A 219 -17.42 16.35 -3.90
CA SER A 219 -17.36 14.94 -4.29
C SER A 219 -17.87 14.71 -5.71
N THR A 220 -17.06 14.07 -6.52
CA THR A 220 -17.32 13.78 -7.94
C THR A 220 -17.33 12.27 -8.20
N HIS A 221 -17.88 11.89 -9.34
CA HIS A 221 -17.83 10.52 -9.86
C HIS A 221 -17.18 10.50 -11.23
N GLN A 222 -16.30 9.53 -11.46
CA GLN A 222 -15.75 9.25 -12.79
C GLN A 222 -15.69 7.74 -13.03
N PHE A 223 -16.05 7.30 -14.23
CA PHE A 223 -15.76 5.92 -14.63
C PHE A 223 -14.26 5.69 -14.70
N ILE A 224 -13.81 4.49 -14.36
CA ILE A 224 -12.40 4.18 -14.19
C ILE A 224 -11.53 4.52 -15.41
N ASP A 225 -12.03 4.28 -16.61
CA ASP A 225 -11.33 4.64 -17.86
C ASP A 225 -11.10 6.15 -17.98
N ASN A 226 -12.11 6.97 -17.64
CA ASN A 226 -11.95 8.41 -17.61
C ASN A 226 -11.06 8.87 -16.44
N LEU A 227 -11.20 8.27 -15.25
CA LEU A 227 -10.34 8.57 -14.11
C LEU A 227 -8.86 8.41 -14.51
N LEU A 228 -8.48 7.27 -15.07
CA LEU A 228 -7.09 7.00 -15.43
C LEU A 228 -6.58 7.95 -16.51
N LEU A 229 -7.43 8.30 -17.48
CA LEU A 229 -7.11 9.33 -18.47
C LEU A 229 -6.82 10.68 -17.80
N GLN A 230 -7.66 11.09 -16.84
CA GLN A 230 -7.51 12.37 -16.14
C GLN A 230 -6.32 12.38 -15.17
N VAL A 231 -6.02 11.29 -14.49
CA VAL A 231 -4.81 11.16 -13.64
C VAL A 231 -3.54 11.45 -14.44
N VAL A 232 -3.48 11.04 -15.71
CA VAL A 232 -2.33 11.31 -16.58
C VAL A 232 -2.39 12.71 -17.18
N ARG A 233 -3.56 13.20 -17.59
CA ARG A 233 -3.73 14.51 -18.24
C ARG A 233 -3.65 15.68 -17.29
N ASP A 234 -4.36 15.57 -16.18
CA ASP A 234 -4.47 16.63 -15.19
C ASP A 234 -4.70 16.06 -13.77
N PRO A 235 -3.62 15.60 -13.10
CA PRO A 235 -3.70 15.04 -11.74
C PRO A 235 -4.11 16.09 -10.69
N THR A 236 -4.03 17.39 -10.98
CA THR A 236 -4.32 18.47 -10.01
C THR A 236 -5.76 18.47 -9.51
N GLN A 237 -6.67 17.81 -10.23
CA GLN A 237 -8.08 17.72 -9.84
C GLN A 237 -8.33 16.72 -8.70
N PHE A 238 -7.35 15.90 -8.33
CA PHE A 238 -7.51 14.84 -7.33
C PHE A 238 -6.78 15.16 -6.03
N GLU A 239 -7.43 14.88 -4.90
CA GLU A 239 -6.84 14.81 -3.55
C GLU A 239 -7.12 13.44 -2.93
N VAL A 240 -8.37 12.97 -3.03
CA VAL A 240 -8.78 11.65 -2.58
C VAL A 240 -9.50 10.93 -3.71
N ILE A 241 -9.05 9.73 -4.02
CA ILE A 241 -9.74 8.79 -4.93
C ILE A 241 -10.18 7.59 -4.10
N VAL A 242 -11.43 7.14 -4.27
CA VAL A 242 -11.95 5.93 -3.64
C VAL A 242 -12.58 5.03 -4.68
N THR A 243 -12.28 3.72 -4.62
CA THR A 243 -12.76 2.77 -5.63
C THR A 243 -12.71 1.31 -5.13
N CYS A 244 -13.26 0.39 -5.92
CA CYS A 244 -13.25 -1.05 -5.65
C CYS A 244 -11.82 -1.64 -5.72
N ASN A 245 -11.71 -2.89 -5.33
CA ASN A 245 -10.43 -3.59 -5.18
C ASN A 245 -9.59 -3.57 -6.46
N LEU A 246 -10.08 -4.09 -7.57
CA LEU A 246 -9.31 -4.17 -8.82
C LEU A 246 -8.96 -2.79 -9.37
N PHE A 247 -9.91 -1.88 -9.40
CA PHE A 247 -9.68 -0.55 -9.96
C PHE A 247 -8.72 0.29 -9.11
N GLY A 248 -8.76 0.09 -7.79
CA GLY A 248 -7.79 0.73 -6.89
C GLY A 248 -6.37 0.24 -7.10
N ASP A 249 -6.19 -1.04 -7.42
CA ASP A 249 -4.90 -1.61 -7.80
C ASP A 249 -4.35 -0.93 -9.05
N ILE A 250 -5.13 -0.94 -10.12
CA ILE A 250 -4.73 -0.35 -11.41
C ILE A 250 -4.48 1.17 -11.29
N ALA A 251 -5.39 1.89 -10.61
CA ALA A 251 -5.28 3.34 -10.48
C ALA A 251 -4.04 3.77 -9.68
N SER A 252 -3.70 3.03 -8.64
CA SER A 252 -2.50 3.33 -7.84
C SER A 252 -1.20 2.96 -8.55
N ASP A 253 -1.21 1.95 -9.42
CA ASP A 253 -0.04 1.62 -10.26
C ASP A 253 0.22 2.73 -11.30
N VAL A 254 -0.84 3.28 -11.92
CA VAL A 254 -0.73 4.48 -12.76
C VAL A 254 -0.23 5.67 -11.93
N GLY A 255 -0.77 5.85 -10.70
CA GLY A 255 -0.31 6.86 -9.75
C GLY A 255 1.17 6.70 -9.43
N ALA A 256 1.63 5.49 -9.12
CA ALA A 256 3.05 5.20 -8.89
C ALA A 256 3.90 5.55 -10.11
N GLY A 257 3.43 5.22 -11.32
CA GLY A 257 4.12 5.54 -12.57
C GLY A 257 4.37 7.03 -12.78
N ILE A 258 3.47 7.90 -12.31
CA ILE A 258 3.63 9.36 -12.46
C ILE A 258 4.38 10.06 -11.32
N ILE A 259 4.75 9.33 -10.26
CA ILE A 259 5.52 9.89 -9.13
C ILE A 259 6.98 9.38 -9.07
N GLY A 260 7.41 8.58 -10.05
CA GLY A 260 8.77 8.03 -10.10
C GLY A 260 8.87 6.51 -10.04
N GLY A 261 7.73 5.81 -10.04
CA GLY A 261 7.67 4.34 -10.10
C GLY A 261 7.36 3.67 -8.76
N LEU A 262 7.25 2.35 -8.83
CA LEU A 262 6.87 1.53 -7.65
C LEU A 262 7.90 1.59 -6.52
N GLY A 263 9.16 1.91 -6.82
CA GLY A 263 10.25 2.00 -5.83
C GLY A 263 10.07 3.11 -4.78
N VAL A 264 9.18 4.08 -5.03
CA VAL A 264 8.83 5.17 -4.11
C VAL A 264 7.36 5.15 -3.66
N ALA A 265 6.63 4.10 -4.00
CA ALA A 265 5.21 3.98 -3.70
C ALA A 265 4.97 3.16 -2.42
N PRO A 266 4.50 3.79 -1.32
CA PRO A 266 4.12 3.08 -0.10
C PRO A 266 2.68 2.59 -0.16
N SER A 267 2.36 1.65 0.73
CA SER A 267 1.00 1.13 0.91
C SER A 267 0.73 0.76 2.36
N GLY A 268 -0.51 1.00 2.80
CA GLY A 268 -1.03 0.50 4.07
C GLY A 268 -2.31 -0.30 3.85
N ASN A 269 -2.37 -1.52 4.40
CA ASN A 269 -3.58 -2.32 4.50
C ASN A 269 -4.11 -2.16 5.92
N ILE A 270 -5.21 -1.44 6.08
CA ILE A 270 -5.60 -0.86 7.37
C ILE A 270 -6.98 -1.35 7.79
N ASN A 271 -7.08 -1.72 9.05
CA ASN A 271 -8.33 -1.76 9.80
C ASN A 271 -8.21 -0.71 10.92
N PRO A 272 -8.91 0.43 10.82
CA PRO A 272 -8.76 1.53 11.77
C PRO A 272 -8.94 1.09 13.24
N GLY A 273 -7.94 1.41 14.07
CA GLY A 273 -7.93 1.04 15.48
C GLY A 273 -7.55 -0.42 15.78
N GLN A 274 -7.11 -1.17 14.77
CA GLN A 274 -6.66 -2.55 14.89
C GLN A 274 -5.24 -2.72 14.32
N VAL A 275 -4.62 -3.88 14.58
CA VAL A 275 -3.35 -4.22 13.93
C VAL A 275 -3.51 -4.15 12.41
N SER A 276 -2.60 -3.45 11.77
CA SER A 276 -2.63 -3.17 10.34
C SER A 276 -1.28 -3.49 9.70
N LEU A 277 -1.24 -3.67 8.37
CA LEU A 277 -0.09 -4.14 7.63
C LEU A 277 0.39 -3.06 6.65
N PHE A 278 1.68 -2.77 6.66
CA PHE A 278 2.32 -1.76 5.82
C PHE A 278 3.39 -2.39 4.94
N GLU A 279 3.28 -2.18 3.64
CA GLU A 279 4.13 -2.81 2.62
C GLU A 279 4.41 -1.85 1.46
N PRO A 280 5.55 -1.93 0.78
CA PRO A 280 5.74 -1.23 -0.49
C PRO A 280 4.79 -1.80 -1.57
N VAL A 281 4.44 -0.97 -2.56
CA VAL A 281 3.55 -1.41 -3.66
C VAL A 281 4.25 -2.41 -4.59
N HIS A 282 5.58 -2.34 -4.71
CA HIS A 282 6.35 -3.23 -5.58
C HIS A 282 6.30 -4.71 -5.14
N GLY A 283 6.38 -5.63 -6.09
CA GLY A 283 6.50 -7.06 -5.83
C GLY A 283 7.93 -7.51 -5.46
N SER A 284 8.15 -8.80 -5.48
CA SER A 284 9.41 -9.44 -5.06
C SER A 284 10.61 -9.24 -6.02
N ALA A 285 10.37 -8.86 -7.27
CA ALA A 285 11.39 -8.60 -8.29
C ALA A 285 12.60 -9.57 -8.24
N PRO A 286 12.38 -10.90 -8.39
CA PRO A 286 13.39 -11.91 -8.14
C PRO A 286 14.62 -11.81 -9.05
N ASN A 287 14.48 -11.17 -10.20
CA ASN A 287 15.55 -10.94 -11.17
C ASN A 287 16.64 -9.97 -10.70
N ILE A 288 16.35 -9.13 -9.70
CA ILE A 288 17.32 -8.18 -9.14
C ILE A 288 17.61 -8.41 -7.65
N ALA A 289 17.02 -9.44 -7.07
CA ALA A 289 17.21 -9.80 -5.66
C ALA A 289 18.69 -10.08 -5.33
N GLY A 290 19.17 -9.56 -4.19
CA GLY A 290 20.53 -9.75 -3.70
C GLY A 290 21.60 -8.93 -4.44
N GLN A 291 21.22 -8.12 -5.42
CA GLN A 291 22.18 -7.32 -6.21
C GLN A 291 22.45 -5.92 -5.63
N ASN A 292 21.81 -5.56 -4.52
CA ASN A 292 21.93 -4.23 -3.88
C ASN A 292 21.55 -3.07 -4.83
N VAL A 293 20.52 -3.27 -5.67
CA VAL A 293 20.06 -2.27 -6.65
C VAL A 293 18.59 -1.88 -6.44
N ALA A 294 17.85 -2.64 -5.64
CA ALA A 294 16.45 -2.34 -5.33
C ALA A 294 16.32 -1.02 -4.56
N ASN A 295 15.31 -0.23 -4.93
CA ASN A 295 15.02 1.02 -4.22
C ASN A 295 14.29 0.73 -2.91
N PRO A 296 14.84 1.09 -1.73
CA PRO A 296 14.20 0.82 -0.44
C PRO A 296 13.18 1.90 -0.04
N MET A 297 13.04 3.00 -0.78
CA MET A 297 12.25 4.16 -0.35
C MET A 297 10.78 3.85 -0.20
N GLY A 298 10.21 2.97 -1.06
CA GLY A 298 8.83 2.52 -0.92
C GLY A 298 8.58 1.80 0.42
N ALA A 299 9.48 0.90 0.82
CA ALA A 299 9.41 0.22 2.12
C ALA A 299 9.64 1.19 3.29
N VAL A 300 10.54 2.15 3.15
CA VAL A 300 10.80 3.20 4.16
C VAL A 300 9.58 4.12 4.33
N LEU A 301 8.93 4.53 3.25
CA LEU A 301 7.70 5.33 3.31
C LEU A 301 6.52 4.53 3.87
N SER A 302 6.45 3.22 3.59
CA SER A 302 5.46 2.34 4.23
C SER A 302 5.70 2.22 5.74
N ALA A 303 6.96 2.22 6.17
CA ALA A 303 7.33 2.29 7.58
C ALA A 303 6.98 3.65 8.21
N ALA A 304 7.03 4.75 7.48
CA ALA A 304 6.50 6.04 7.94
C ALA A 304 4.98 5.99 8.15
N MET A 305 4.22 5.42 7.19
CA MET A 305 2.77 5.19 7.36
C MET A 305 2.46 4.33 8.57
N LEU A 306 3.29 3.31 8.85
CA LEU A 306 3.17 2.47 10.04
C LEU A 306 3.32 3.31 11.33
N LEU A 307 4.32 4.19 11.39
CA LEU A 307 4.52 5.07 12.56
C LEU A 307 3.35 6.02 12.78
N ASP A 308 2.80 6.58 11.71
CA ASP A 308 1.61 7.44 11.81
C ASP A 308 0.39 6.66 12.33
N HIS A 309 0.20 5.43 11.85
CA HIS A 309 -0.88 4.53 12.31
C HIS A 309 -0.80 4.19 13.80
N ILE A 310 0.40 4.04 14.36
CA ILE A 310 0.59 3.75 15.79
C ILE A 310 0.71 5.02 16.67
N ASP A 311 0.21 6.15 16.19
CA ASP A 311 0.19 7.45 16.87
C ASP A 311 1.59 8.06 17.11
N TRP A 312 2.53 7.85 16.19
CA TRP A 312 3.86 8.47 16.19
C TRP A 312 4.10 9.38 14.96
N PRO A 313 3.24 10.40 14.73
CA PRO A 313 3.27 11.20 13.51
C PRO A 313 4.51 12.09 13.37
N LYS A 314 5.22 12.41 14.46
CA LYS A 314 6.47 13.20 14.39
C LYS A 314 7.58 12.39 13.74
N GLU A 315 7.75 11.15 14.14
CA GLU A 315 8.75 10.22 13.62
C GLU A 315 8.42 9.82 12.17
N ALA A 316 7.13 9.65 11.86
CA ALA A 316 6.67 9.44 10.49
C ALA A 316 7.09 10.58 9.56
N ARG A 317 6.77 11.82 9.93
CA ARG A 317 7.15 13.02 9.15
C ARG A 317 8.66 13.21 9.04
N ALA A 318 9.43 12.83 10.05
CA ALA A 318 10.89 12.89 9.97
C ALA A 318 11.42 11.95 8.89
N ILE A 319 10.87 10.73 8.77
CA ILE A 319 11.23 9.79 7.70
C ILE A 319 10.84 10.34 6.33
N GLU A 320 9.61 10.86 6.17
CA GLU A 320 9.15 11.44 4.92
C GLU A 320 10.04 12.61 4.47
N THR A 321 10.41 13.48 5.39
CA THR A 321 11.34 14.59 5.13
C THR A 321 12.72 14.08 4.71
N ALA A 322 13.25 13.06 5.39
CA ALA A 322 14.55 12.47 5.04
C ALA A 322 14.55 11.87 3.63
N VAL A 323 13.45 11.20 3.23
CA VAL A 323 13.29 10.65 1.87
C VAL A 323 13.22 11.78 0.84
N HIS A 324 12.41 12.80 1.08
CA HIS A 324 12.28 13.96 0.20
C HIS A 324 13.62 14.67 -0.04
N GLU A 325 14.38 14.94 1.04
CA GLU A 325 15.70 15.54 0.95
C GLU A 325 16.71 14.65 0.21
N ALA A 326 16.71 13.34 0.49
CA ALA A 326 17.62 12.40 -0.17
C ALA A 326 17.37 12.37 -1.69
N ILE A 327 16.10 12.41 -2.12
CA ILE A 327 15.74 12.50 -3.54
C ILE A 327 16.25 13.82 -4.15
N LYS A 328 16.05 14.96 -3.48
CA LYS A 328 16.55 16.27 -3.95
C LYS A 328 18.07 16.30 -4.07
N GLU A 329 18.77 15.65 -3.17
CA GLU A 329 20.24 15.54 -3.18
C GLU A 329 20.77 14.50 -4.19
N GLY A 330 19.91 13.75 -4.89
CA GLY A 330 20.30 12.66 -5.79
C GLY A 330 20.86 11.43 -5.08
N LYS A 331 20.64 11.30 -3.76
CA LYS A 331 21.02 10.13 -2.96
C LYS A 331 19.99 9.00 -3.16
N THR A 332 19.88 8.51 -4.38
CA THR A 332 18.87 7.56 -4.81
C THR A 332 19.49 6.40 -5.56
N THR A 333 18.70 5.36 -5.78
CA THR A 333 19.02 4.24 -6.64
C THR A 333 18.86 4.59 -8.13
N ARG A 334 19.29 3.68 -9.00
CA ARG A 334 19.35 3.90 -10.46
C ARG A 334 17.98 4.18 -11.09
N ASP A 335 16.91 3.60 -10.57
CA ASP A 335 15.53 3.81 -11.06
C ASP A 335 15.07 5.28 -10.94
N LEU A 336 15.63 6.02 -9.98
CA LEU A 336 15.39 7.45 -9.81
C LEU A 336 16.55 8.32 -10.34
N GLY A 337 17.41 7.75 -11.17
CA GLY A 337 18.56 8.47 -11.79
C GLY A 337 19.78 8.64 -10.88
N GLY A 338 19.79 8.03 -9.69
CA GLY A 338 20.95 8.04 -8.79
C GLY A 338 21.97 6.95 -9.09
N THR A 339 22.96 6.83 -8.20
CA THR A 339 24.07 5.88 -8.35
C THR A 339 24.27 4.99 -7.12
N LEU A 340 23.44 5.18 -6.08
CA LEU A 340 23.56 4.43 -4.83
C LEU A 340 22.91 3.05 -4.95
N GLY A 341 23.45 2.11 -4.18
CA GLY A 341 22.78 0.83 -3.97
C GLY A 341 21.76 0.89 -2.82
N THR A 342 20.98 -0.19 -2.65
CA THR A 342 19.95 -0.32 -1.63
C THR A 342 20.44 0.06 -0.24
N LYS A 343 21.57 -0.51 0.18
CA LYS A 343 22.18 -0.25 1.51
C LYS A 343 22.63 1.20 1.67
N GLN A 344 23.28 1.77 0.66
CA GLN A 344 23.75 3.14 0.72
C GLN A 344 22.60 4.15 0.81
N VAL A 345 21.46 3.88 0.16
CA VAL A 345 20.27 4.71 0.32
C VAL A 345 19.76 4.62 1.75
N GLY A 346 19.62 3.42 2.31
CA GLY A 346 19.21 3.25 3.71
C GLY A 346 20.15 3.94 4.70
N ASP A 347 21.48 3.85 4.50
CA ASP A 347 22.47 4.53 5.31
C ASP A 347 22.34 6.06 5.22
N ALA A 348 22.13 6.59 4.02
CA ALA A 348 21.93 8.02 3.80
C ALA A 348 20.67 8.55 4.49
N LEU A 349 19.56 7.78 4.45
CA LEU A 349 18.31 8.12 5.13
C LEU A 349 18.47 8.08 6.66
N ALA A 350 19.08 7.02 7.19
CA ALA A 350 19.33 6.89 8.63
C ALA A 350 20.22 8.00 9.16
N ALA A 351 21.25 8.41 8.41
CA ALA A 351 22.15 9.52 8.79
C ALA A 351 21.41 10.87 8.88
N LYS A 352 20.35 11.10 8.12
CA LYS A 352 19.53 12.33 8.23
C LYS A 352 18.68 12.37 9.51
N LEU A 353 18.39 11.22 10.09
CA LEU A 353 17.58 11.07 11.30
C LEU A 353 18.43 11.02 12.59
N SER A 354 19.73 10.74 12.45
CA SER A 354 20.68 10.55 13.55
C SER A 354 21.19 11.85 14.17
#